data_bdc00d0657770369f9cc78fa728d11a9
#
_entry.id   bdc00d0657770369f9cc78fa728d11a9
#
_cell.length_a   1.000
_cell.length_b   1.000
_cell.length_c   1.000
_cell.angle_alpha   90.00
_cell.angle_beta   90.00
_cell.angle_gamma   90.00
#
_symmetry.space_group_name_H-M   'P 1'
#
loop_
_entity.id
_entity.type
_entity.pdbx_description
1 polymer ?
#
loop_
_entity_poly.entity_id
_entity_poly.type
_entity_poly.pdbx_seq_one_letter_code
_entity_poly.pdbx_strand_id
1 'polypeptide(L)'
;MINSFVIIVPARAGSTRLPNKPMAMINGCTVISRVIDLANTSNASNIYIATDSDEIKDHCESYGANVVMTSSDHISGMDRIAEAAKKLDLPNDVPIINLQGDEPFMPVQIINQLPMLLSINTPISTACIKFSNKMDFNSSHEVKVVRSLSKRAMYFSRAVIPNSFTAEYKNYLKHLGIYAYTNDTLQALSKLKPTANEELEKLEQLRFLDNGFNIIVEDFEYEVPIGIDTPEDLEAATIFAKQND
;
A
#
# COMPACT_ATOMS: atom_id res chain seq x y z
N MET A 1 22.08 -0.83 -10.40
CA MET A 1 21.18 0.21 -9.82
C MET A 1 19.82 0.03 -10.49
N ILE A 2 18.76 -0.04 -9.71
CA ILE A 2 17.38 -0.09 -10.25
C ILE A 2 17.12 1.30 -10.83
N ASN A 3 17.08 1.41 -12.16
CA ASN A 3 16.94 2.70 -12.85
C ASN A 3 15.50 3.05 -13.20
N SER A 4 14.55 2.15 -12.97
CA SER A 4 13.14 2.35 -13.36
C SER A 4 12.24 1.41 -12.54
N PHE A 5 11.07 1.88 -12.15
CA PHE A 5 10.03 1.09 -11.51
C PHE A 5 8.65 1.50 -12.03
N VAL A 6 7.67 0.66 -11.81
CA VAL A 6 6.27 0.88 -12.23
C VAL A 6 5.39 1.02 -10.98
N ILE A 7 4.41 1.89 -11.02
CA ILE A 7 3.34 1.96 -10.03
C ILE A 7 2.09 1.28 -10.59
N ILE A 8 1.49 0.39 -9.83
CA ILE A 8 0.17 -0.15 -10.11
C ILE A 8 -0.73 0.14 -8.91
N VAL A 9 -1.81 0.86 -9.17
CA VAL A 9 -2.82 1.27 -8.18
C VAL A 9 -4.02 0.36 -8.30
N PRO A 10 -4.31 -0.51 -7.32
CA PRO A 10 -5.53 -1.30 -7.34
C PRO A 10 -6.72 -0.41 -6.93
N ALA A 11 -7.77 -0.38 -7.74
CA ALA A 11 -8.99 0.37 -7.47
C ALA A 11 -10.22 -0.50 -7.77
N ARG A 12 -11.11 -0.68 -6.79
CA ARG A 12 -12.35 -1.45 -6.95
C ARG A 12 -13.56 -0.65 -6.50
N ALA A 13 -14.71 -0.84 -7.18
CA ALA A 13 -15.97 -0.23 -6.77
C ALA A 13 -16.55 -0.84 -5.49
N GLY A 14 -16.28 -2.12 -5.23
CA GLY A 14 -16.86 -2.91 -4.15
C GLY A 14 -16.26 -2.66 -2.77
N SER A 15 -16.33 -1.42 -2.25
CA SER A 15 -16.01 -1.11 -0.86
C SER A 15 -17.26 -1.16 0.01
N THR A 16 -17.23 -1.90 1.12
CA THR A 16 -18.40 -2.08 2.01
C THR A 16 -18.55 -0.93 3.02
N ARG A 17 -17.44 -0.39 3.53
CA ARG A 17 -17.44 0.69 4.55
C ARG A 17 -17.68 2.07 3.94
N LEU A 18 -17.16 2.31 2.74
CA LEU A 18 -17.34 3.53 1.96
C LEU A 18 -17.64 3.13 0.51
N PRO A 19 -18.93 3.00 0.11
CA PRO A 19 -19.30 2.59 -1.24
C PRO A 19 -18.69 3.52 -2.28
N ASN A 20 -18.21 2.93 -3.39
CA ASN A 20 -17.55 3.65 -4.50
C ASN A 20 -16.39 4.57 -4.04
N LYS A 21 -15.64 4.15 -3.05
CA LYS A 21 -14.55 4.90 -2.41
C LYS A 21 -13.60 5.61 -3.39
N PRO A 22 -13.14 4.99 -4.49
CA PRO A 22 -12.24 5.67 -5.44
C PRO A 22 -12.83 6.94 -6.05
N MET A 23 -14.16 7.01 -6.16
CA MET A 23 -14.90 8.14 -6.73
C MET A 23 -15.35 9.17 -5.67
N ALA A 24 -15.13 8.89 -4.38
CA ALA A 24 -15.45 9.85 -3.31
C ALA A 24 -14.63 11.14 -3.46
N MET A 25 -15.25 12.27 -3.10
CA MET A 25 -14.69 13.60 -3.36
C MET A 25 -13.90 14.13 -2.16
N ILE A 26 -12.70 14.63 -2.41
CA ILE A 26 -11.85 15.36 -1.45
C ILE A 26 -11.50 16.71 -2.08
N ASN A 27 -12.06 17.81 -1.51
CA ASN A 27 -11.74 19.17 -1.95
C ASN A 27 -11.77 19.35 -3.48
N GLY A 28 -12.86 18.86 -4.13
CA GLY A 28 -13.06 19.03 -5.58
C GLY A 28 -12.43 18.00 -6.50
N CYS A 29 -11.61 17.06 -5.97
CA CYS A 29 -11.02 15.95 -6.72
C CYS A 29 -11.48 14.60 -6.16
N THR A 30 -11.58 13.57 -6.99
CA THR A 30 -11.85 12.21 -6.50
C THR A 30 -10.63 11.64 -5.76
N VAL A 31 -10.85 10.68 -4.85
CA VAL A 31 -9.76 9.98 -4.17
C VAL A 31 -8.78 9.40 -5.18
N ILE A 32 -9.28 8.72 -6.21
CA ILE A 32 -8.41 8.09 -7.22
C ILE A 32 -7.64 9.13 -8.06
N SER A 33 -8.25 10.28 -8.39
CA SER A 33 -7.54 11.34 -9.10
C SER A 33 -6.37 11.89 -8.28
N ARG A 34 -6.55 12.06 -6.97
CA ARG A 34 -5.46 12.48 -6.07
C ARG A 34 -4.33 11.45 -5.99
N VAL A 35 -4.67 10.16 -6.00
CA VAL A 35 -3.65 9.09 -6.05
C VAL A 35 -2.91 9.11 -7.38
N ILE A 36 -3.58 9.38 -8.50
CA ILE A 36 -2.95 9.55 -9.81
C ILE A 36 -2.00 10.76 -9.80
N ASP A 37 -2.46 11.91 -9.28
CA ASP A 37 -1.63 13.10 -9.17
C ASP A 37 -0.38 12.84 -8.33
N LEU A 38 -0.54 12.21 -7.16
CA LEU A 38 0.57 11.80 -6.32
C LEU A 38 1.53 10.87 -7.07
N ALA A 39 1.03 9.83 -7.72
CA ALA A 39 1.86 8.89 -8.47
C ALA A 39 2.65 9.60 -9.58
N ASN A 40 2.06 10.58 -10.27
CA ASN A 40 2.70 11.39 -11.30
C ASN A 40 3.85 12.27 -10.77
N THR A 41 3.90 12.57 -9.48
CA THR A 41 5.05 13.28 -8.87
C THR A 41 6.24 12.37 -8.59
N SER A 42 6.08 11.05 -8.71
CA SER A 42 7.13 10.06 -8.45
C SER A 42 8.11 9.89 -9.62
N ASN A 43 9.18 9.14 -9.37
CA ASN A 43 10.17 8.75 -10.40
C ASN A 43 9.75 7.47 -11.16
N ALA A 44 8.50 7.03 -11.07
CA ALA A 44 8.01 5.85 -11.79
C ALA A 44 8.08 6.06 -13.30
N SER A 45 8.50 5.03 -14.04
CA SER A 45 8.50 5.07 -15.51
C SER A 45 7.11 4.97 -16.11
N ASN A 46 6.22 4.28 -15.43
CA ASN A 46 4.83 4.11 -15.83
C ASN A 46 3.92 3.97 -14.62
N ILE A 47 2.68 4.44 -14.76
CA ILE A 47 1.64 4.37 -13.75
C ILE A 47 0.41 3.74 -14.38
N TYR A 48 -0.15 2.73 -13.72
CA TYR A 48 -1.33 2.02 -14.17
C TYR A 48 -2.37 1.94 -13.05
N ILE A 49 -3.63 2.11 -13.41
CA ILE A 49 -4.77 1.85 -12.53
C ILE A 49 -5.34 0.48 -12.88
N ALA A 50 -5.35 -0.43 -11.92
CA ALA A 50 -5.92 -1.76 -12.10
C ALA A 50 -7.33 -1.81 -11.49
N THR A 51 -8.37 -1.98 -12.31
CA THR A 51 -9.77 -1.93 -11.85
C THR A 51 -10.65 -2.98 -12.53
N ASP A 52 -11.78 -3.30 -11.88
CA ASP A 52 -12.86 -4.15 -12.40
C ASP A 52 -14.12 -3.32 -12.76
N SER A 53 -14.06 -2.00 -12.66
CA SER A 53 -15.20 -1.10 -12.85
C SER A 53 -15.00 -0.24 -14.10
N ASP A 54 -15.96 -0.28 -15.01
CA ASP A 54 -15.98 0.59 -16.19
C ASP A 54 -16.10 2.07 -15.79
N GLU A 55 -16.85 2.39 -14.71
CA GLU A 55 -16.98 3.76 -14.19
C GLU A 55 -15.61 4.32 -13.76
N ILE A 56 -14.83 3.53 -12.98
CA ILE A 56 -13.49 3.93 -12.54
C ILE A 56 -12.56 4.04 -13.75
N LYS A 57 -12.64 3.10 -14.69
CA LYS A 57 -11.86 3.13 -15.91
C LYS A 57 -12.12 4.42 -16.70
N ASP A 58 -13.37 4.69 -17.03
CA ASP A 58 -13.74 5.86 -17.85
C ASP A 58 -13.30 7.17 -17.18
N HIS A 59 -13.46 7.26 -15.84
CA HIS A 59 -12.99 8.40 -15.07
C HIS A 59 -11.46 8.54 -15.15
N CYS A 60 -10.70 7.47 -14.87
CA CYS A 60 -9.24 7.51 -14.88
C CYS A 60 -8.67 7.79 -16.28
N GLU A 61 -9.25 7.20 -17.35
CA GLU A 61 -8.83 7.48 -18.72
C GLU A 61 -9.12 8.94 -19.11
N SER A 62 -10.28 9.48 -18.72
CA SER A 62 -10.59 10.90 -18.92
C SER A 62 -9.65 11.84 -18.17
N TYR A 63 -9.08 11.37 -17.06
CA TYR A 63 -8.07 12.07 -16.25
C TYR A 63 -6.65 11.89 -16.80
N GLY A 64 -6.46 11.11 -17.88
CA GLY A 64 -5.18 10.90 -18.56
C GLY A 64 -4.34 9.75 -17.99
N ALA A 65 -4.91 8.87 -17.16
CA ALA A 65 -4.21 7.71 -16.62
C ALA A 65 -4.32 6.47 -17.52
N ASN A 66 -3.31 5.60 -17.48
CA ASN A 66 -3.38 4.30 -18.12
C ASN A 66 -4.17 3.33 -17.24
N VAL A 67 -5.14 2.62 -17.80
CA VAL A 67 -6.00 1.69 -17.07
C VAL A 67 -5.84 0.27 -17.59
N VAL A 68 -5.82 -0.69 -16.68
CA VAL A 68 -5.84 -2.13 -16.98
C VAL A 68 -7.08 -2.73 -16.33
N MET A 69 -7.99 -3.25 -17.16
CA MET A 69 -9.15 -3.98 -16.67
C MET A 69 -8.72 -5.35 -16.15
N THR A 70 -9.21 -5.69 -14.95
CA THR A 70 -8.89 -6.93 -14.23
C THR A 70 -10.17 -7.64 -13.77
N SER A 71 -10.07 -8.92 -13.39
CA SER A 71 -11.23 -9.68 -12.92
C SER A 71 -11.86 -9.06 -11.67
N SER A 72 -13.18 -9.15 -11.57
CA SER A 72 -13.96 -8.83 -10.36
C SER A 72 -13.78 -9.88 -9.25
N ASP A 73 -13.24 -11.07 -9.57
CA ASP A 73 -13.11 -12.19 -8.63
C ASP A 73 -11.95 -12.04 -7.65
N HIS A 74 -11.08 -11.04 -7.86
CA HIS A 74 -9.97 -10.79 -6.96
C HIS A 74 -10.42 -10.38 -5.56
N ILE A 75 -9.94 -11.12 -4.57
CA ILE A 75 -10.21 -10.85 -3.15
C ILE A 75 -9.29 -9.75 -2.63
N SER A 76 -8.03 -9.71 -3.10
CA SER A 76 -7.00 -8.78 -2.63
C SER A 76 -6.56 -7.79 -3.69
N GLY A 77 -6.00 -6.65 -3.23
CA GLY A 77 -5.35 -5.68 -4.12
C GLY A 77 -4.12 -6.27 -4.81
N MET A 78 -3.37 -7.14 -4.13
CA MET A 78 -2.19 -7.78 -4.69
C MET A 78 -2.53 -8.71 -5.86
N ASP A 79 -3.58 -9.52 -5.76
CA ASP A 79 -4.00 -10.40 -6.86
C ASP A 79 -4.37 -9.59 -8.11
N ARG A 80 -5.04 -8.46 -7.91
CA ARG A 80 -5.40 -7.52 -8.98
C ARG A 80 -4.16 -6.94 -9.66
N ILE A 81 -3.17 -6.52 -8.86
CA ILE A 81 -1.90 -5.99 -9.38
C ILE A 81 -1.13 -7.07 -10.14
N ALA A 82 -1.13 -8.31 -9.64
CA ALA A 82 -0.46 -9.44 -10.32
C ALA A 82 -1.09 -9.74 -11.68
N GLU A 83 -2.43 -9.71 -11.80
CA GLU A 83 -3.11 -9.84 -13.08
C GLU A 83 -2.77 -8.68 -14.01
N ALA A 84 -2.79 -7.43 -13.50
CA ALA A 84 -2.46 -6.25 -14.30
C ALA A 84 -1.02 -6.32 -14.82
N ALA A 85 -0.06 -6.66 -13.99
CA ALA A 85 1.35 -6.81 -14.37
C ALA A 85 1.54 -7.89 -15.44
N LYS A 86 0.80 -9.00 -15.35
CA LYS A 86 0.80 -10.07 -16.36
C LYS A 86 0.18 -9.60 -17.69
N LYS A 87 -0.94 -8.87 -17.66
CA LYS A 87 -1.58 -8.33 -18.87
C LYS A 87 -0.71 -7.30 -19.59
N LEU A 88 0.10 -6.56 -18.83
CA LEU A 88 1.06 -5.58 -19.35
C LEU A 88 2.37 -6.22 -19.84
N ASP A 89 2.52 -7.54 -19.70
CA ASP A 89 3.76 -8.29 -20.04
C ASP A 89 5.02 -7.64 -19.43
N LEU A 90 4.92 -7.24 -18.16
CA LEU A 90 6.04 -6.57 -17.48
C LEU A 90 7.21 -7.55 -17.29
N PRO A 91 8.47 -7.11 -17.48
CA PRO A 91 9.65 -7.93 -17.23
C PRO A 91 9.67 -8.48 -15.78
N ASN A 92 10.24 -9.68 -15.59
CA ASN A 92 10.27 -10.37 -14.31
C ASN A 92 11.00 -9.59 -13.20
N ASP A 93 12.04 -8.85 -13.56
CA ASP A 93 12.90 -8.11 -12.65
C ASP A 93 12.47 -6.66 -12.41
N VAL A 94 11.42 -6.17 -13.12
CA VAL A 94 10.96 -4.82 -12.92
C VAL A 94 10.36 -4.65 -11.53
N PRO A 95 10.78 -3.62 -10.75
CA PRO A 95 10.15 -3.29 -9.50
C PRO A 95 8.75 -2.72 -9.72
N ILE A 96 7.80 -3.21 -8.93
CA ILE A 96 6.41 -2.73 -8.92
C ILE A 96 6.10 -2.18 -7.54
N ILE A 97 5.63 -0.94 -7.49
CA ILE A 97 5.02 -0.34 -6.31
C ILE A 97 3.53 -0.64 -6.31
N ASN A 98 3.06 -1.24 -5.23
CA ASN A 98 1.67 -1.34 -4.87
C ASN A 98 1.29 -0.09 -4.07
N LEU A 99 0.82 0.95 -4.76
CA LEU A 99 0.27 2.15 -4.13
C LEU A 99 -1.24 1.97 -3.99
N GLN A 100 -1.74 1.98 -2.76
CA GLN A 100 -3.16 1.75 -2.51
C GLN A 100 -4.01 2.91 -3.07
N GLY A 101 -5.14 2.56 -3.69
CA GLY A 101 -6.07 3.53 -4.28
C GLY A 101 -6.83 4.41 -3.27
N ASP A 102 -6.57 4.24 -1.98
CA ASP A 102 -7.15 4.96 -0.86
C ASP A 102 -6.13 5.74 -0.01
N GLU A 103 -4.88 5.84 -0.51
CA GLU A 103 -3.80 6.58 0.16
C GLU A 103 -3.30 7.79 -0.66
N PRO A 104 -4.15 8.81 -0.85
CA PRO A 104 -3.83 9.96 -1.71
C PRO A 104 -2.76 10.91 -1.15
N PHE A 105 -2.34 10.73 0.11
CA PHE A 105 -1.39 11.61 0.80
C PHE A 105 -0.10 10.89 1.22
N MET A 106 0.21 9.74 0.58
CA MET A 106 1.47 9.05 0.82
C MET A 106 2.65 9.95 0.39
N PRO A 107 3.68 10.18 1.24
CA PRO A 107 4.85 10.95 0.83
C PRO A 107 5.56 10.31 -0.37
N VAL A 108 5.78 11.09 -1.43
CA VAL A 108 6.40 10.60 -2.68
C VAL A 108 7.81 10.05 -2.46
N GLN A 109 8.51 10.51 -1.43
CA GLN A 109 9.83 10.02 -1.05
C GLN A 109 9.78 8.54 -0.64
N ILE A 110 8.71 8.10 0.03
CA ILE A 110 8.49 6.68 0.37
C ILE A 110 8.31 5.87 -0.91
N ILE A 111 7.47 6.34 -1.83
CA ILE A 111 7.23 5.71 -3.13
C ILE A 111 8.54 5.52 -3.91
N ASN A 112 9.39 6.56 -3.95
CA ASN A 112 10.64 6.54 -4.69
C ASN A 112 11.74 5.68 -4.03
N GLN A 113 11.73 5.54 -2.71
CA GLN A 113 12.79 4.85 -1.99
C GLN A 113 12.57 3.33 -1.91
N LEU A 114 11.33 2.87 -1.76
CA LEU A 114 11.03 1.44 -1.56
C LEU A 114 11.59 0.52 -2.66
N PRO A 115 11.49 0.85 -3.96
CA PRO A 115 12.06 -0.01 -5.02
C PRO A 115 13.58 -0.19 -4.90
N MET A 116 14.29 0.82 -4.36
CA MET A 116 15.75 0.81 -4.22
C MET A 116 16.25 -0.15 -3.13
N LEU A 117 15.35 -0.63 -2.26
CA LEU A 117 15.67 -1.54 -1.16
C LEU A 117 15.58 -3.01 -1.56
N LEU A 118 15.07 -3.30 -2.75
CA LEU A 118 14.91 -4.67 -3.24
C LEU A 118 16.24 -5.33 -3.55
N SER A 119 16.36 -6.60 -3.18
CA SER A 119 17.49 -7.45 -3.50
C SER A 119 17.05 -8.93 -3.62
N ILE A 120 17.93 -9.80 -4.10
CA ILE A 120 17.66 -11.25 -4.17
C ILE A 120 17.29 -11.82 -2.78
N ASN A 121 17.91 -11.34 -1.72
CA ASN A 121 17.67 -11.84 -0.36
C ASN A 121 16.50 -11.14 0.35
N THR A 122 16.03 -10.02 -0.19
CA THR A 122 14.93 -9.21 0.34
C THR A 122 14.08 -8.72 -0.82
N PRO A 123 13.26 -9.61 -1.40
CA PRO A 123 12.53 -9.32 -2.64
C PRO A 123 11.28 -8.46 -2.40
N ILE A 124 11.00 -8.11 -1.15
CA ILE A 124 9.86 -7.30 -0.74
C ILE A 124 10.34 -6.16 0.16
N SER A 125 9.87 -4.95 -0.08
CA SER A 125 10.08 -3.83 0.82
C SER A 125 8.76 -3.13 1.15
N THR A 126 8.70 -2.57 2.36
CA THR A 126 7.57 -1.79 2.88
C THR A 126 8.08 -0.69 3.80
N ALA A 127 7.16 0.16 4.26
CA ALA A 127 7.48 1.33 5.06
C ALA A 127 6.90 1.23 6.48
N CYS A 128 7.54 1.93 7.41
CA CYS A 128 6.97 2.22 8.72
C CYS A 128 7.32 3.64 9.17
N ILE A 129 6.54 4.14 10.12
CA ILE A 129 6.79 5.40 10.85
C ILE A 129 6.67 5.15 12.34
N LYS A 130 7.14 6.09 13.16
CA LYS A 130 6.86 6.06 14.60
C LYS A 130 5.43 6.52 14.89
N PHE A 131 4.82 5.98 15.93
CA PHE A 131 3.51 6.47 16.38
C PHE A 131 3.64 7.91 16.90
N SER A 132 2.74 8.79 16.46
CA SER A 132 2.69 10.19 16.87
C SER A 132 1.83 10.41 18.11
N ASN A 133 0.83 9.54 18.34
CA ASN A 133 -0.08 9.65 19.47
C ASN A 133 -0.45 8.29 20.07
N LYS A 134 -0.98 8.31 21.32
CA LYS A 134 -1.31 7.10 22.07
C LYS A 134 -2.63 6.46 21.64
N MET A 135 -3.53 7.21 21.05
CA MET A 135 -4.83 6.66 20.58
C MET A 135 -4.59 5.72 19.40
N ASP A 136 -3.85 6.16 18.41
CA ASP A 136 -3.50 5.34 17.24
C ASP A 136 -2.72 4.11 17.67
N PHE A 137 -1.75 4.28 18.58
CA PHE A 137 -0.97 3.16 19.11
C PHE A 137 -1.84 2.04 19.70
N ASN A 138 -2.90 2.37 20.41
CA ASN A 138 -3.81 1.39 21.02
C ASN A 138 -4.90 0.89 20.05
N SER A 139 -5.05 1.52 18.89
CA SER A 139 -6.04 1.13 17.88
C SER A 139 -5.66 -0.18 17.20
N SER A 140 -6.58 -1.12 17.08
CA SER A 140 -6.42 -2.33 16.27
C SER A 140 -6.51 -2.06 14.75
N HIS A 141 -6.92 -0.87 14.36
CA HIS A 141 -6.89 -0.44 12.96
C HIS A 141 -5.47 -0.16 12.50
N GLU A 142 -4.62 0.33 13.41
CA GLU A 142 -3.22 0.62 13.14
C GLU A 142 -2.35 -0.62 13.33
N VAL A 143 -1.62 -1.00 12.29
CA VAL A 143 -0.77 -2.19 12.30
C VAL A 143 0.60 -1.85 12.90
N LYS A 144 1.03 -2.65 13.88
CA LYS A 144 2.38 -2.56 14.45
C LYS A 144 3.30 -3.52 13.72
N VAL A 145 4.56 -3.14 13.58
CA VAL A 145 5.58 -4.02 13.02
C VAL A 145 6.79 -4.11 13.95
N VAL A 146 7.28 -5.33 14.12
CA VAL A 146 8.56 -5.60 14.79
C VAL A 146 9.56 -6.03 13.73
N ARG A 147 10.75 -5.44 13.77
CA ARG A 147 11.83 -5.74 12.82
C ARG A 147 13.16 -5.95 13.53
N SER A 148 14.05 -6.66 12.89
CA SER A 148 15.44 -6.86 13.34
C SER A 148 16.29 -5.60 13.14
N LEU A 149 17.52 -5.60 13.66
CA LEU A 149 18.49 -4.54 13.40
C LEU A 149 18.86 -4.40 11.92
N SER A 150 18.72 -5.48 11.14
CA SER A 150 18.89 -5.45 9.68
C SER A 150 17.64 -5.00 8.93
N LYS A 151 16.69 -4.41 9.63
CA LYS A 151 15.40 -3.92 9.10
C LYS A 151 14.50 -5.01 8.49
N ARG A 152 14.77 -6.29 8.71
CA ARG A 152 13.87 -7.36 8.28
C ARG A 152 12.67 -7.46 9.21
N ALA A 153 11.47 -7.55 8.65
CA ALA A 153 10.26 -7.80 9.41
C ALA A 153 10.39 -9.11 10.20
N MET A 154 9.99 -9.08 11.46
CA MET A 154 9.86 -10.25 12.31
C MET A 154 8.38 -10.66 12.44
N TYR A 155 7.49 -9.69 12.60
CA TYR A 155 6.05 -9.91 12.64
C TYR A 155 5.29 -8.59 12.47
N PHE A 156 4.05 -8.68 11.98
CA PHE A 156 3.07 -7.60 11.90
C PHE A 156 1.85 -7.99 12.73
N SER A 157 1.28 -7.06 13.49
CA SER A 157 0.10 -7.34 14.30
C SER A 157 -0.79 -6.12 14.49
N ARG A 158 -2.08 -6.37 14.63
CA ARG A 158 -3.05 -5.37 15.11
C ARG A 158 -2.96 -5.18 16.62
N ALA A 159 -2.47 -6.19 17.36
CA ALA A 159 -2.15 -6.06 18.78
C ALA A 159 -0.93 -5.16 18.99
N VAL A 160 -0.77 -4.69 20.21
CA VAL A 160 0.44 -3.95 20.63
C VAL A 160 1.60 -4.91 20.75
N ILE A 161 2.54 -4.84 19.82
CA ILE A 161 3.79 -5.60 19.81
C ILE A 161 5.00 -4.67 19.58
N PRO A 162 6.20 -4.99 20.17
CA PRO A 162 6.44 -6.00 21.21
C PRO A 162 5.79 -5.60 22.54
N ASN A 163 5.56 -6.59 23.44
CA ASN A 163 5.14 -6.25 24.78
C ASN A 163 6.24 -5.42 25.47
N SER A 164 5.86 -4.39 26.18
CA SER A 164 6.82 -3.53 26.86
C SER A 164 6.47 -3.36 28.34
N PHE A 165 7.48 -3.46 29.17
CA PHE A 165 7.38 -3.19 30.61
C PHE A 165 7.56 -1.68 30.93
N THR A 166 8.08 -0.88 30.01
CA THR A 166 8.45 0.53 30.25
C THR A 166 8.06 1.47 29.12
N ALA A 167 7.15 1.05 28.23
CA ALA A 167 7.05 1.63 26.91
C ALA A 167 6.44 3.02 26.87
N GLU A 168 7.16 3.89 26.19
CA GLU A 168 6.59 5.01 25.48
C GLU A 168 6.16 4.56 24.07
N TYR A 169 4.91 4.87 23.66
CA TYR A 169 4.37 4.53 22.33
C TYR A 169 5.26 5.01 21.17
N LYS A 170 6.04 6.05 21.36
CA LYS A 170 6.98 6.62 20.38
C LYS A 170 8.11 5.68 19.94
N ASN A 171 8.33 4.60 20.66
CA ASN A 171 9.35 3.60 20.33
C ASN A 171 8.82 2.48 19.43
N TYR A 172 7.50 2.48 19.17
CA TYR A 172 6.86 1.48 18.33
C TYR A 172 6.76 1.97 16.89
N LEU A 173 6.73 1.00 15.97
CA LEU A 173 6.65 1.25 14.55
C LEU A 173 5.24 0.94 14.04
N LYS A 174 4.62 1.94 13.41
CA LYS A 174 3.38 1.82 12.65
C LYS A 174 3.73 1.43 11.22
N HIS A 175 3.21 0.30 10.77
CA HIS A 175 3.35 -0.15 9.39
C HIS A 175 2.48 0.71 8.46
N LEU A 176 3.02 1.02 7.28
CA LEU A 176 2.30 1.66 6.18
C LEU A 176 2.01 0.63 5.09
N GLY A 177 0.79 0.61 4.58
CA GLY A 177 0.29 -0.40 3.62
C GLY A 177 0.84 -0.31 2.20
N ILE A 178 1.99 0.30 1.99
CA ILE A 178 2.66 0.43 0.71
C ILE A 178 3.77 -0.61 0.56
N TYR A 179 3.89 -1.23 -0.61
CA TYR A 179 4.87 -2.27 -0.88
C TYR A 179 5.58 -2.07 -2.21
N ALA A 180 6.85 -2.51 -2.25
CA ALA A 180 7.54 -2.77 -3.51
C ALA A 180 7.98 -4.24 -3.57
N TYR A 181 7.93 -4.81 -4.75
CA TYR A 181 8.44 -6.14 -5.09
C TYR A 181 8.80 -6.20 -6.57
N THR A 182 9.63 -7.18 -6.98
CA THR A 182 9.81 -7.45 -8.40
C THR A 182 8.56 -8.15 -8.97
N ASN A 183 8.33 -8.04 -10.27
CA ASN A 183 7.21 -8.74 -10.91
C ASN A 183 7.25 -10.25 -10.67
N ASP A 184 8.43 -10.90 -10.75
CA ASP A 184 8.55 -12.33 -10.45
C ASP A 184 8.14 -12.67 -9.02
N THR A 185 8.57 -11.86 -8.05
CA THR A 185 8.13 -12.00 -6.64
C THR A 185 6.63 -11.82 -6.51
N LEU A 186 6.04 -10.78 -7.11
CA LEU A 186 4.60 -10.53 -7.10
C LEU A 186 3.82 -11.73 -7.65
N GLN A 187 4.26 -12.31 -8.79
CA GLN A 187 3.63 -13.48 -9.38
C GLN A 187 3.78 -14.74 -8.50
N ALA A 188 4.85 -14.85 -7.73
CA ALA A 188 5.03 -15.93 -6.76
C ALA A 188 4.07 -15.74 -5.55
N LEU A 189 3.99 -14.53 -5.00
CA LEU A 189 3.14 -14.18 -3.86
C LEU A 189 1.65 -14.40 -4.17
N SER A 190 1.18 -14.03 -5.36
CA SER A 190 -0.23 -14.17 -5.77
C SER A 190 -0.71 -15.64 -5.86
N LYS A 191 0.22 -16.60 -5.90
CA LYS A 191 -0.11 -18.04 -5.90
C LYS A 191 -0.18 -18.66 -4.50
N LEU A 192 0.24 -17.93 -3.48
CA LEU A 192 0.22 -18.42 -2.11
C LEU A 192 -1.21 -18.50 -1.58
N LYS A 193 -1.49 -19.56 -0.84
CA LYS A 193 -2.77 -19.70 -0.14
C LYS A 193 -2.75 -18.87 1.14
N PRO A 194 -3.91 -18.34 1.58
CA PRO A 194 -4.05 -17.74 2.89
C PRO A 194 -3.51 -18.64 4.00
N THR A 195 -2.88 -18.04 5.02
CA THR A 195 -2.31 -18.74 6.16
C THR A 195 -3.09 -18.44 7.43
N ALA A 196 -2.92 -19.28 8.47
CA ALA A 196 -3.62 -19.09 9.74
C ALA A 196 -3.32 -17.72 10.39
N ASN A 197 -2.06 -17.26 10.34
CA ASN A 197 -1.69 -15.96 10.88
C ASN A 197 -2.35 -14.81 10.12
N GLU A 198 -2.38 -14.89 8.79
CA GLU A 198 -3.08 -13.92 7.95
C GLU A 198 -4.57 -13.87 8.26
N GLU A 199 -5.22 -15.04 8.41
CA GLU A 199 -6.66 -15.13 8.70
C GLU A 199 -7.01 -14.57 10.09
N LEU A 200 -6.16 -14.78 11.08
CA LEU A 200 -6.35 -14.28 12.45
C LEU A 200 -6.17 -12.76 12.53
N GLU A 201 -5.10 -12.24 11.95
CA GLU A 201 -4.76 -10.81 12.03
C GLU A 201 -5.43 -9.99 10.92
N LYS A 202 -5.96 -10.63 9.85
CA LYS A 202 -6.43 -9.98 8.61
C LYS A 202 -5.35 -9.09 8.00
N LEU A 203 -4.14 -9.64 7.91
CA LEU A 203 -2.93 -8.99 7.40
C LEU A 203 -2.28 -9.88 6.34
N GLU A 204 -2.42 -9.51 5.07
CA GLU A 204 -1.96 -10.29 3.90
C GLU A 204 -0.44 -10.55 3.93
N GLN A 205 0.36 -9.61 4.43
CA GLN A 205 1.82 -9.75 4.50
C GLN A 205 2.31 -10.86 5.44
N LEU A 206 1.46 -11.35 6.34
CA LEU A 206 1.80 -12.51 7.17
C LEU A 206 1.90 -13.78 6.34
N ARG A 207 1.13 -13.92 5.26
CA ARG A 207 1.26 -14.99 4.28
C ARG A 207 2.68 -15.05 3.69
N PHE A 208 3.27 -13.89 3.44
CA PHE A 208 4.63 -13.81 2.88
C PHE A 208 5.66 -14.29 3.89
N LEU A 209 5.57 -13.82 5.14
CA LEU A 209 6.47 -14.26 6.22
C LEU A 209 6.32 -15.78 6.50
N ASP A 210 5.10 -16.28 6.57
CA ASP A 210 4.79 -17.70 6.80
C ASP A 210 5.37 -18.61 5.71
N ASN A 211 5.53 -18.10 4.49
CA ASN A 211 6.15 -18.81 3.36
C ASN A 211 7.64 -18.49 3.18
N GLY A 212 8.27 -17.85 4.17
CA GLY A 212 9.72 -17.65 4.22
C GLY A 212 10.26 -16.48 3.39
N PHE A 213 9.39 -15.60 2.88
CA PHE A 213 9.83 -14.39 2.21
C PHE A 213 10.34 -13.36 3.22
N ASN A 214 11.48 -12.74 2.89
CA ASN A 214 12.02 -11.63 3.67
C ASN A 214 11.41 -10.30 3.22
N ILE A 215 10.96 -9.52 4.17
CA ILE A 215 10.41 -8.17 3.95
C ILE A 215 11.33 -7.16 4.63
N ILE A 216 11.88 -6.20 3.88
CA ILE A 216 12.56 -5.03 4.45
C ILE A 216 11.51 -4.01 4.86
N VAL A 217 11.62 -3.52 6.09
CA VAL A 217 10.75 -2.48 6.65
C VAL A 217 11.61 -1.23 6.88
N GLU A 218 11.53 -0.28 5.97
CA GLU A 218 12.25 1.00 6.10
C GLU A 218 11.47 1.97 6.97
N ASP A 219 12.18 2.71 7.83
CA ASP A 219 11.55 3.73 8.67
C ASP A 219 11.70 5.13 8.06
N PHE A 220 10.62 5.89 8.13
CA PHE A 220 10.52 7.24 7.61
C PHE A 220 10.08 8.21 8.72
N GLU A 221 10.52 9.45 8.60
CA GLU A 221 10.16 10.52 9.53
C GLU A 221 9.18 11.51 8.84
N TYR A 222 8.06 10.97 8.35
CA TYR A 222 6.99 11.76 7.74
C TYR A 222 5.71 11.65 8.55
N GLU A 223 4.92 12.71 8.53
CA GLU A 223 3.53 12.64 8.92
C GLU A 223 2.74 12.03 7.76
N VAL A 224 2.13 10.87 7.97
CA VAL A 224 1.35 10.18 6.96
C VAL A 224 -0.09 10.13 7.46
N PRO A 225 -1.01 10.83 6.79
CA PRO A 225 -2.43 10.73 7.11
C PRO A 225 -2.95 9.29 6.99
N ILE A 226 -4.02 9.00 7.70
CA ILE A 226 -4.67 7.68 7.63
C ILE A 226 -5.27 7.49 6.23
N GLY A 227 -5.15 6.28 5.69
CA GLY A 227 -5.84 5.89 4.46
C GLY A 227 -7.36 6.02 4.60
N ILE A 228 -8.04 6.25 3.50
CA ILE A 228 -9.48 6.53 3.48
C ILE A 228 -10.25 5.23 3.42
N ASP A 229 -10.85 4.83 4.53
CA ASP A 229 -11.61 3.59 4.65
C ASP A 229 -13.07 3.81 5.07
N THR A 230 -13.33 4.89 5.79
CA THR A 230 -14.63 5.23 6.37
C THR A 230 -15.07 6.65 5.96
N PRO A 231 -16.34 7.02 6.16
CA PRO A 231 -16.78 8.41 5.97
C PRO A 231 -16.02 9.41 6.86
N GLU A 232 -15.65 9.02 8.08
CA GLU A 232 -14.88 9.82 9.01
C GLU A 232 -13.46 10.08 8.49
N ASP A 233 -12.82 9.06 7.90
CA ASP A 233 -11.52 9.22 7.25
C ASP A 233 -11.61 10.17 6.05
N LEU A 234 -12.69 10.10 5.27
CA LEU A 234 -12.92 11.00 4.14
C LEU A 234 -13.07 12.46 4.58
N GLU A 235 -13.75 12.70 5.69
CA GLU A 235 -13.87 14.03 6.27
C GLU A 235 -12.51 14.54 6.74
N ALA A 236 -11.75 13.74 7.49
CA ALA A 236 -10.41 14.08 7.93
C ALA A 236 -9.46 14.35 6.75
N ALA A 237 -9.52 13.53 5.70
CA ALA A 237 -8.77 13.70 4.46
C ALA A 237 -9.15 15.03 3.74
N THR A 238 -10.44 15.40 3.77
CA THR A 238 -10.91 16.64 3.16
C THR A 238 -10.40 17.87 3.94
N ILE A 239 -10.35 17.79 5.28
CA ILE A 239 -9.78 18.85 6.12
C ILE A 239 -8.28 18.98 5.85
N PHE A 240 -7.57 17.85 5.81
CA PHE A 240 -6.14 17.83 5.50
C PHE A 240 -5.83 18.45 4.13
N ALA A 241 -6.58 18.08 3.09
CA ALA A 241 -6.40 18.63 1.75
C ALA A 241 -6.59 20.15 1.71
N LYS A 242 -7.60 20.69 2.40
CA LYS A 242 -7.84 22.15 2.47
C LYS A 242 -6.68 22.94 3.11
N GLN A 243 -5.86 22.28 3.91
CA GLN A 243 -4.73 22.92 4.60
C GLN A 243 -3.42 22.81 3.78
N ASN A 244 -3.34 21.89 2.81
CA ASN A 244 -2.12 21.56 2.12
C ASN A 244 -2.18 21.72 0.59
N ASP A 245 -3.39 21.92 0.00
CA ASP A 245 -3.59 22.29 -1.40
C ASP A 245 -3.45 23.84 -1.55
#